data_f291fcbd3d112dfbc15bd7917fd9372a
#
_entry.id   f291fcbd3d112dfbc15bd7917fd9372a
#
_cell.length_a   1.000
_cell.length_b   1.000
_cell.length_c   1.000
_cell.angle_alpha   90.00
_cell.angle_beta   90.00
_cell.angle_gamma   90.00
#
_symmetry.space_group_name_H-M   'P 1'
#
loop_
_entity.id
_entity.type
_entity.pdbx_description
1 polymer ?
#
loop_
_entity_poly.entity_id
_entity_poly.type
_entity_poly.pdbx_seq_one_letter_code
_entity_poly.pdbx_strand_id
1 'polypeptide(L)'
;SKDYVKAMHLIMNHETPEDFVVSTMQTHSVRDMTKYVFDSMNMNYEDYVTQNPIFIRPEELKYLKGDSTKARTILGWKPEYTFESMLDEMVEYWYNHFSKQL
;
A
#
# COMPACT_ATOMS: atom_id res chain seq x y z
N SER A 1 -3.62 -1.34 -5.51
CA SER A 1 -3.44 -1.75 -6.93
C SER A 1 -4.36 -1.00 -7.89
N LYS A 2 -5.56 -0.62 -7.46
CA LYS A 2 -6.49 0.13 -8.34
C LYS A 2 -5.89 1.44 -8.82
N ASP A 3 -5.22 2.18 -7.94
CA ASP A 3 -4.55 3.43 -8.32
C ASP A 3 -3.39 3.20 -9.28
N TYR A 4 -2.63 2.13 -9.08
CA TYR A 4 -1.49 1.82 -9.95
C TYR A 4 -1.92 1.34 -11.33
N VAL A 5 -3.02 0.63 -11.42
CA VAL A 5 -3.60 0.21 -12.73
C VAL A 5 -4.01 1.44 -13.54
N LYS A 6 -4.59 2.45 -12.90
CA LYS A 6 -4.93 3.72 -13.57
C LYS A 6 -3.68 4.43 -14.08
N ALA A 7 -2.60 4.42 -13.29
CA ALA A 7 -1.32 4.98 -13.73
C ALA A 7 -0.77 4.25 -14.95
N MET A 8 -0.82 2.93 -14.96
CA MET A 8 -0.39 2.12 -16.10
C MET A 8 -1.15 2.49 -17.37
N HIS A 9 -2.46 2.68 -17.28
CA HIS A 9 -3.29 3.10 -18.40
C HIS A 9 -2.89 4.47 -18.92
N LEU A 10 -2.64 5.43 -18.04
CA LEU A 10 -2.20 6.76 -18.42
C LEU A 10 -0.82 6.76 -19.09
N ILE A 11 0.11 5.93 -18.58
CA ILE A 11 1.44 5.78 -19.17
C ILE A 11 1.34 5.20 -20.58
N MET A 12 0.51 4.18 -20.77
CA MET A 12 0.30 3.54 -22.06
C MET A 12 -0.29 4.49 -23.11
N ASN A 13 -1.09 5.45 -22.70
CA ASN A 13 -1.75 6.40 -23.59
C ASN A 13 -1.00 7.74 -23.71
N HIS A 14 0.16 7.86 -23.07
CA HIS A 14 1.01 9.05 -23.19
C HIS A 14 1.71 9.05 -24.55
N GLU A 15 1.77 10.22 -25.19
CA GLU A 15 2.29 10.34 -26.57
C GLU A 15 3.76 9.96 -26.71
N THR A 16 4.57 10.28 -25.68
CA THR A 16 6.01 10.03 -25.68
C THR A 16 6.34 8.96 -24.66
N PRO A 17 7.08 7.88 -25.04
CA PRO A 17 7.54 6.90 -24.06
C PRO A 17 8.50 7.55 -23.06
N GLU A 18 8.20 7.43 -21.78
CA GLU A 18 8.99 7.99 -20.68
C GLU A 18 8.86 7.09 -19.44
N ASP A 19 9.82 7.24 -18.52
CA ASP A 19 9.78 6.57 -17.24
C ASP A 19 9.03 7.42 -16.22
N PHE A 20 8.17 6.78 -15.43
CA PHE A 20 7.41 7.45 -14.39
C PHE A 20 7.51 6.66 -13.09
N VAL A 21 7.75 7.37 -11.99
CA VAL A 21 7.60 6.79 -10.64
C VAL A 21 6.16 6.98 -10.22
N VAL A 22 5.54 5.89 -9.79
CA VAL A 22 4.16 5.88 -9.29
C VAL A 22 4.18 5.54 -7.81
N SER A 23 3.76 6.48 -6.99
CA SER A 23 3.77 6.32 -5.54
C SER A 23 2.74 7.23 -4.89
N THR A 24 2.38 6.94 -3.66
CA THR A 24 1.49 7.80 -2.88
C THR A 24 2.20 9.00 -2.28
N MET A 25 3.54 9.02 -2.32
CA MET A 25 4.40 10.02 -1.68
C MET A 25 4.28 10.03 -0.15
N GLN A 26 3.76 8.96 0.42
CA GLN A 26 3.65 8.75 1.86
C GLN A 26 4.37 7.46 2.24
N THR A 27 5.01 7.46 3.39
CA THR A 27 5.66 6.27 3.91
C THR A 27 4.99 5.81 5.21
N HIS A 28 4.90 4.51 5.36
CA HIS A 28 4.35 3.86 6.54
C HIS A 28 5.19 2.65 6.86
N SER A 29 5.37 2.35 8.15
CA SER A 29 6.07 1.14 8.55
C SER A 29 5.14 -0.07 8.48
N VAL A 30 5.73 -1.27 8.44
CA VAL A 30 4.95 -2.52 8.56
C VAL A 30 4.23 -2.55 9.91
N ARG A 31 4.85 -2.00 10.95
CA ARG A 31 4.21 -1.89 12.27
C ARG A 31 2.96 -1.00 12.21
N ASP A 32 3.02 0.14 11.51
CA ASP A 32 1.86 1.03 11.32
C ASP A 32 0.70 0.30 10.65
N MET A 33 1.00 -0.46 9.59
CA MET A 33 0.02 -1.26 8.87
C MET A 33 -0.61 -2.31 9.77
N THR A 34 0.21 -3.07 10.48
CA THR A 34 -0.22 -4.13 11.39
C THR A 34 -1.10 -3.56 12.49
N LYS A 35 -0.65 -2.49 13.13
CA LYS A 35 -1.41 -1.83 14.19
C LYS A 35 -2.77 -1.36 13.70
N TYR A 36 -2.80 -0.68 12.55
CA TYR A 36 -4.05 -0.18 11.98
C TYR A 36 -5.06 -1.31 11.74
N VAL A 37 -4.63 -2.40 11.13
CA VAL A 37 -5.50 -3.54 10.81
C VAL A 37 -6.06 -4.17 12.09
N PHE A 38 -5.21 -4.43 13.08
CA PHE A 38 -5.68 -5.04 14.34
C PHE A 38 -6.56 -4.09 15.15
N ASP A 39 -6.24 -2.79 15.17
CA ASP A 39 -7.08 -1.79 15.85
C ASP A 39 -8.47 -1.72 15.21
N SER A 40 -8.56 -1.85 13.88
CA SER A 40 -9.85 -1.84 13.17
C SER A 40 -10.74 -3.03 13.53
N MET A 41 -10.15 -4.09 14.03
CA MET A 41 -10.85 -5.30 14.49
C MET A 41 -10.97 -5.38 16.02
N ASN A 42 -10.64 -4.30 16.73
CA ASN A 42 -10.62 -4.23 18.19
C ASN A 42 -9.70 -5.26 18.83
N MET A 43 -8.53 -5.49 18.21
CA MET A 43 -7.53 -6.44 18.67
C MET A 43 -6.20 -5.74 18.88
N ASN A 44 -5.41 -6.24 19.84
CA ASN A 44 -4.04 -5.74 20.05
C ASN A 44 -3.07 -6.60 19.26
N TYR A 45 -2.35 -6.00 18.30
CA TYR A 45 -1.43 -6.73 17.44
C TYR A 45 -0.29 -7.41 18.22
N GLU A 46 0.11 -6.84 19.36
CA GLU A 46 1.19 -7.41 20.18
C GLU A 46 0.88 -8.82 20.69
N ASP A 47 -0.40 -9.15 20.82
CA ASP A 47 -0.85 -10.46 21.27
C ASP A 47 -0.78 -11.54 20.18
N TYR A 48 -0.70 -11.14 18.90
CA TYR A 48 -0.83 -12.06 17.78
C TYR A 48 0.37 -12.05 16.84
N VAL A 49 1.19 -11.01 16.87
CA VAL A 49 2.26 -10.81 15.90
C VAL A 49 3.62 -10.98 16.57
N THR A 50 4.43 -11.86 16.02
CA THR A 50 5.82 -12.07 16.45
C THR A 50 6.75 -11.91 15.26
N GLN A 51 7.99 -11.53 15.55
CA GLN A 51 9.03 -11.42 14.53
C GLN A 51 9.87 -12.70 14.52
N ASN A 52 9.95 -13.35 13.36
CA ASN A 52 10.79 -14.52 13.21
C ASN A 52 12.20 -14.08 12.78
N PRO A 53 13.24 -14.35 13.59
CA PRO A 53 14.60 -13.93 13.27
C PRO A 53 15.12 -14.42 11.91
N ILE A 54 14.62 -15.54 11.42
CA ILE A 54 15.03 -16.11 10.13
C ILE A 54 14.71 -15.19 8.95
N PHE A 55 13.71 -14.30 9.09
CA PHE A 55 13.29 -13.38 8.05
C PHE A 55 13.96 -12.01 8.14
N ILE A 56 14.79 -11.78 9.15
CA ILE A 56 15.53 -10.53 9.30
C ILE A 56 16.66 -10.51 8.27
N ARG A 57 16.68 -9.48 7.43
CA ARG A 57 17.74 -9.29 6.45
C ARG A 57 18.92 -8.55 7.09
N PRO A 58 20.18 -8.90 6.71
CA PRO A 58 21.36 -8.17 7.20
C PRO A 58 21.35 -6.69 6.82
N GLU A 59 20.79 -6.36 5.66
CA GLU A 59 20.65 -4.99 5.15
C GLU A 59 19.22 -4.69 4.83
N GLU A 60 18.67 -3.67 5.46
CA GLU A 60 17.32 -3.16 5.22
C GLU A 60 17.36 -1.64 5.08
N LEU A 61 16.56 -1.13 4.16
CA LEU A 61 16.36 0.31 4.05
C LEU A 61 15.44 0.76 5.17
N LYS A 62 15.94 1.67 6.00
CA LYS A 62 15.15 2.21 7.13
C LYS A 62 14.04 3.14 6.66
N TYR A 63 14.22 3.74 5.49
CA TYR A 63 13.29 4.73 4.96
C TYR A 63 13.28 4.64 3.44
N LEU A 64 12.10 4.49 2.85
CA LEU A 64 11.92 4.44 1.42
C LEU A 64 10.67 5.21 1.06
N LYS A 65 10.84 6.24 0.22
CA LYS A 65 9.73 7.08 -0.23
C LYS A 65 9.89 7.38 -1.71
N GLY A 66 8.86 7.07 -2.49
CA GLY A 66 8.84 7.41 -3.90
C GLY A 66 8.37 8.85 -4.11
N ASP A 67 8.95 9.51 -5.12
CA ASP A 67 8.49 10.83 -5.57
C ASP A 67 7.78 10.68 -6.90
N SER A 68 6.47 10.85 -6.91
CA SER A 68 5.61 10.73 -8.09
C SER A 68 5.21 12.07 -8.69
N THR A 69 5.95 13.13 -8.39
CA THR A 69 5.64 14.49 -8.90
C THR A 69 5.51 14.52 -10.41
N LYS A 70 6.42 13.86 -11.14
CA LYS A 70 6.39 13.82 -12.61
C LYS A 70 5.09 13.19 -13.12
N ALA A 71 4.67 12.05 -12.57
CA ALA A 71 3.43 11.38 -12.96
C ALA A 71 2.22 12.25 -12.70
N ARG A 72 2.19 12.94 -11.56
CA ARG A 72 1.09 13.82 -11.21
C ARG A 72 1.01 15.04 -12.11
N THR A 73 2.15 15.62 -12.46
CA THR A 73 2.22 16.82 -13.30
C THR A 73 1.96 16.53 -14.76
N ILE A 74 2.57 15.50 -15.32
CA ILE A 74 2.53 15.20 -16.75
C ILE A 74 1.31 14.36 -17.12
N LEU A 75 1.02 13.32 -16.35
CA LEU A 75 -0.10 12.41 -16.61
C LEU A 75 -1.40 12.84 -15.95
N GLY A 76 -1.35 13.75 -14.98
CA GLY A 76 -2.50 14.10 -14.18
C GLY A 76 -2.94 12.98 -13.25
N TRP A 77 -2.07 12.02 -12.99
CA TRP A 77 -2.38 10.91 -12.11
C TRP A 77 -2.46 11.36 -10.66
N LYS A 78 -3.43 10.83 -9.93
CA LYS A 78 -3.63 11.14 -8.53
C LYS A 78 -4.16 9.89 -7.82
N PRO A 79 -3.54 9.47 -6.70
CA PRO A 79 -4.09 8.35 -5.94
C PRO A 79 -5.44 8.73 -5.33
N GLU A 80 -6.40 7.83 -5.45
CA GLU A 80 -7.75 7.98 -4.88
C GLU A 80 -7.87 7.29 -3.53
N TYR A 81 -6.97 6.36 -3.23
CA TYR A 81 -6.96 5.60 -1.99
C TYR A 81 -5.94 6.17 -1.03
N THR A 82 -6.31 6.28 0.24
CA THR A 82 -5.38 6.56 1.32
C THR A 82 -4.84 5.24 1.87
N PHE A 83 -3.81 5.31 2.73
CA PHE A 83 -3.30 4.15 3.44
C PHE A 83 -4.43 3.45 4.21
N GLU A 84 -5.23 4.22 4.94
CA GLU A 84 -6.34 3.73 5.75
C GLU A 84 -7.46 3.13 4.88
N SER A 85 -7.89 3.81 3.83
CA SER A 85 -8.98 3.31 2.97
C SER A 85 -8.58 2.04 2.22
N MET A 86 -7.33 1.94 1.82
CA MET A 86 -6.79 0.73 1.19
C MET A 86 -6.85 -0.46 2.15
N LEU A 87 -6.39 -0.27 3.38
CA LEU A 87 -6.40 -1.34 4.39
C LEU A 87 -7.82 -1.72 4.79
N ASP A 88 -8.72 -0.73 4.92
CA ASP A 88 -10.13 -0.99 5.22
C ASP A 88 -10.78 -1.86 4.15
N GLU A 89 -10.53 -1.57 2.88
CA GLU A 89 -11.06 -2.37 1.77
C GLU A 89 -10.53 -3.81 1.79
N MET A 90 -9.23 -3.98 2.05
CA MET A 90 -8.61 -5.30 2.13
C MET A 90 -9.15 -6.12 3.31
N VAL A 91 -9.29 -5.50 4.48
CA VAL A 91 -9.83 -6.15 5.67
C VAL A 91 -11.27 -6.60 5.44
N GLU A 92 -12.10 -5.71 4.88
CA GLU A 92 -13.50 -6.02 4.56
C GLU A 92 -13.62 -7.20 3.60
N TYR A 93 -12.82 -7.19 2.54
CA TYR A 93 -12.81 -8.27 1.56
C TYR A 93 -12.49 -9.62 2.21
N TRP A 94 -11.41 -9.69 2.97
CA TRP A 94 -10.98 -10.95 3.57
C TRP A 94 -11.88 -11.39 4.72
N TYR A 95 -12.38 -10.45 5.49
CA TYR A 95 -13.37 -10.77 6.54
C TYR A 95 -14.61 -11.43 5.93
N ASN A 96 -15.16 -10.87 4.87
CA ASN A 96 -16.33 -11.42 4.19
C ASN A 96 -16.01 -12.77 3.54
N HIS A 97 -14.83 -12.90 2.95
CA HIS A 97 -14.39 -14.14 2.32
C HIS A 97 -14.33 -15.30 3.32
N PHE A 98 -13.67 -15.08 4.44
CA PHE A 98 -13.53 -16.13 5.47
C PHE A 98 -14.82 -16.37 6.26
N SER A 99 -15.64 -15.36 6.46
CA SER A 99 -16.93 -15.51 7.14
C SER A 99 -17.87 -16.44 6.38
N LYS A 100 -17.80 -16.44 5.05
CA LYS A 100 -18.63 -17.33 4.21
C LYS A 100 -18.19 -18.79 4.27
N GLN A 101 -16.99 -19.07 4.76
CA GLN A 101 -16.46 -20.43 4.87
C GLN A 101 -16.78 -21.08 6.22
N LEU A 102 -17.29 -20.29 7.16
CA LEU A 102 -17.74 -20.77 8.46
C LEU A 102 -19.24 -21.13 8.39
#